data_a12315ae15ee9c46c4dbca978dfc65c3
#
_entry.id   a12315ae15ee9c46c4dbca978dfc65c3
#
_cell.length_a   1.000
_cell.length_b   1.000
_cell.length_c   1.000
_cell.angle_alpha   90.00
_cell.angle_beta   90.00
_cell.angle_gamma   90.00
#
_symmetry.space_group_name_H-M   'P 1'
#
loop_
_entity.id
_entity.type
_entity.pdbx_description
1 polymer ?
#
loop_
_entity_poly.entity_id
_entity_poly.type
_entity_poly.pdbx_seq_one_letter_code
_entity_poly.pdbx_strand_id
1 'polypeptide(L)'
;SAKNAPAEPDAAYEETICADNTMENYVRRLYYYTADTRDPAQSEVDFWVQALAEGDVTPAVLGQSFIFTTDKANSYTDAQAFYTMASYALLGTDVTTGNADAYLPYFAEGGAMQAYKQLFNLPTCVERFAALGLDVGTMDVRIPLDRETVAAEVEATRATRATQSVTDAAD
;
A
#
# COMPACT_ATOMS: atom_id res chain seq x y z
N SER A 1 -18.97 -15.19 -19.27
CA SER A 1 -18.60 -14.46 -20.49
C SER A 1 -17.17 -13.93 -20.33
N ALA A 2 -16.35 -14.11 -21.39
CA ALA A 2 -14.95 -13.70 -21.41
C ALA A 2 -14.74 -12.19 -21.13
N LYS A 3 -15.80 -11.38 -21.18
CA LYS A 3 -15.74 -9.94 -20.94
C LYS A 3 -15.54 -9.55 -19.47
N ASN A 4 -15.80 -10.46 -18.53
CA ASN A 4 -15.70 -10.21 -17.09
C ASN A 4 -14.57 -10.99 -16.41
N ALA A 5 -13.74 -11.70 -17.19
CA ALA A 5 -12.53 -12.32 -16.65
C ALA A 5 -11.54 -11.23 -16.27
N PRO A 6 -10.86 -11.32 -15.10
CA PRO A 6 -9.77 -10.41 -14.81
C PRO A 6 -8.76 -10.47 -15.95
N ALA A 7 -8.29 -9.31 -16.40
CA ALA A 7 -7.24 -9.28 -17.42
C ALA A 7 -6.04 -10.09 -16.90
N GLU A 8 -5.49 -10.95 -17.77
CA GLU A 8 -4.24 -11.65 -17.46
C GLU A 8 -3.16 -10.62 -17.08
N PRO A 9 -2.30 -10.94 -16.08
CA PRO A 9 -1.22 -10.04 -15.71
C PRO A 9 -0.37 -9.73 -16.93
N ASP A 10 -0.24 -8.45 -17.26
CA ASP A 10 0.68 -8.00 -18.29
C ASP A 10 2.09 -7.96 -17.69
N ALA A 11 2.95 -8.88 -18.13
CA ALA A 11 4.33 -8.99 -17.64
C ALA A 11 5.14 -7.71 -17.87
N ALA A 12 4.90 -7.00 -18.97
CA ALA A 12 5.58 -5.72 -19.25
C ALA A 12 5.12 -4.63 -18.27
N TYR A 13 3.83 -4.57 -17.96
CA TYR A 13 3.29 -3.64 -16.96
C TYR A 13 3.84 -3.93 -15.57
N GLU A 14 3.82 -5.20 -15.18
CA GLU A 14 4.35 -5.64 -13.88
C GLU A 14 5.83 -5.30 -13.73
N GLU A 15 6.63 -5.55 -14.76
CA GLU A 15 8.04 -5.18 -14.77
C GLU A 15 8.23 -3.68 -14.58
N THR A 16 7.43 -2.85 -15.27
CA THR A 16 7.47 -1.40 -15.17
C THR A 16 7.19 -0.90 -13.76
N ILE A 17 6.12 -1.37 -13.13
CA ILE A 17 5.74 -0.89 -11.79
C ILE A 17 6.66 -1.41 -10.69
N CYS A 18 7.43 -2.46 -10.95
CA CYS A 18 8.40 -3.02 -10.00
C CYS A 18 9.83 -2.49 -10.20
N ALA A 19 10.15 -1.92 -11.37
CA ALA A 19 11.51 -1.51 -11.70
C ALA A 19 11.95 -0.25 -10.96
N ASP A 20 11.16 0.82 -11.03
CA ASP A 20 11.54 2.13 -10.49
C ASP A 20 10.85 2.40 -9.15
N ASN A 21 11.64 2.95 -8.21
CA ASN A 21 11.13 3.35 -6.90
C ASN A 21 10.52 4.74 -6.99
N THR A 22 9.21 4.81 -7.25
CA THR A 22 8.44 6.05 -7.30
C THR A 22 7.16 5.91 -6.47
N MET A 23 6.59 7.03 -6.02
CA MET A 23 5.29 7.02 -5.33
C MET A 23 4.19 6.45 -6.24
N GLU A 24 4.21 6.83 -7.52
CA GLU A 24 3.23 6.32 -8.50
C GLU A 24 3.30 4.80 -8.62
N ASN A 25 4.50 4.25 -8.73
CA ASN A 25 4.68 2.80 -8.84
C ASN A 25 4.27 2.08 -7.55
N TYR A 26 4.51 2.66 -6.38
CA TYR A 26 4.00 2.10 -5.13
C TYR A 26 2.47 2.01 -5.15
N VAL A 27 1.79 3.09 -5.52
CA VAL A 27 0.32 3.10 -5.61
C VAL A 27 -0.16 2.06 -6.64
N ARG A 28 0.48 2.01 -7.81
CA ARG A 28 0.12 1.03 -8.86
C ARG A 28 0.35 -0.40 -8.41
N ARG A 29 1.42 -0.69 -7.66
CA ARG A 29 1.66 -2.03 -7.10
C ARG A 29 0.59 -2.41 -6.08
N LEU A 30 0.12 -1.48 -5.24
CA LEU A 30 -0.97 -1.76 -4.32
C LEU A 30 -2.23 -2.21 -5.05
N TYR A 31 -2.62 -1.50 -6.12
CA TYR A 31 -3.74 -1.92 -6.95
C TYR A 31 -3.49 -3.28 -7.61
N TYR A 32 -2.34 -3.43 -8.22
CA TYR A 32 -2.01 -4.62 -9.02
C TYR A 32 -2.00 -5.90 -8.18
N TYR A 33 -1.36 -5.88 -7.02
CA TYR A 33 -1.17 -7.09 -6.20
C TYR A 33 -2.26 -7.34 -5.17
N THR A 34 -3.04 -6.33 -4.80
CA THR A 34 -3.98 -6.47 -3.68
C THR A 34 -5.43 -6.19 -4.03
N ALA A 35 -5.71 -5.41 -5.06
CA ALA A 35 -7.07 -5.00 -5.41
C ALA A 35 -7.60 -5.78 -6.61
N ASP A 36 -8.93 -5.70 -6.80
CA ASP A 36 -9.56 -6.29 -7.97
C ASP A 36 -9.29 -5.49 -9.24
N THR A 37 -9.03 -4.19 -9.11
CA THR A 37 -8.67 -3.31 -10.21
C THR A 37 -7.16 -3.27 -10.36
N ARG A 38 -6.61 -3.98 -11.34
CA ARG A 38 -5.16 -4.06 -11.56
C ARG A 38 -4.57 -2.83 -12.22
N ASP A 39 -5.35 -2.16 -13.06
CA ASP A 39 -4.93 -0.94 -13.79
C ASP A 39 -5.90 0.18 -13.43
N PRO A 40 -5.64 0.92 -12.36
CA PRO A 40 -6.53 2.00 -11.91
C PRO A 40 -6.47 3.19 -12.84
N ALA A 41 -7.54 4.00 -12.82
CA ALA A 41 -7.55 5.27 -13.53
C ALA A 41 -6.44 6.19 -13.01
N GLN A 42 -5.86 7.00 -13.90
CA GLN A 42 -4.78 7.92 -13.51
C GLN A 42 -5.21 8.87 -12.39
N SER A 43 -6.47 9.29 -12.39
CA SER A 43 -7.00 10.16 -11.32
C SER A 43 -6.95 9.52 -9.94
N GLU A 44 -7.18 8.21 -9.84
CA GLU A 44 -7.06 7.47 -8.57
C GLU A 44 -5.60 7.39 -8.12
N VAL A 45 -4.70 7.11 -9.05
CA VAL A 45 -3.26 7.10 -8.77
C VAL A 45 -2.80 8.46 -8.28
N ASP A 46 -3.18 9.52 -8.97
CA ASP A 46 -2.81 10.90 -8.62
C ASP A 46 -3.34 11.31 -7.25
N PHE A 47 -4.54 10.88 -6.90
CA PHE A 47 -5.11 11.13 -5.57
C PHE A 47 -4.20 10.60 -4.46
N TRP A 48 -3.78 9.34 -4.57
CA TRP A 48 -2.95 8.71 -3.55
C TRP A 48 -1.51 9.22 -3.56
N VAL A 49 -0.94 9.51 -4.73
CA VAL A 49 0.39 10.11 -4.84
C VAL A 49 0.40 11.47 -4.14
N GLN A 50 -0.62 12.30 -4.37
CA GLN A 50 -0.73 13.59 -3.68
C GLN A 50 -0.88 13.40 -2.17
N ALA A 51 -1.69 12.45 -1.73
CA ALA A 51 -1.90 12.17 -0.31
C ALA A 51 -0.59 11.76 0.38
N LEU A 52 0.21 10.92 -0.27
CA LEU A 52 1.53 10.54 0.23
C LEU A 52 2.48 11.74 0.27
N ALA A 53 2.55 12.50 -0.81
CA ALA A 53 3.47 13.64 -0.93
C ALA A 53 3.16 14.73 0.09
N GLU A 54 1.90 14.97 0.40
CA GLU A 54 1.46 15.97 1.37
C GLU A 54 1.45 15.46 2.82
N GLY A 55 1.73 14.17 3.03
CA GLY A 55 1.74 13.57 4.36
C GLY A 55 0.36 13.32 4.95
N ASP A 56 -0.69 13.29 4.12
CA ASP A 56 -2.06 13.01 4.56
C ASP A 56 -2.28 11.53 4.83
N VAL A 57 -1.43 10.68 4.30
CA VAL A 57 -1.39 9.25 4.56
C VAL A 57 0.05 8.78 4.51
N THR A 58 0.42 7.82 5.36
CA THR A 58 1.73 7.19 5.31
C THR A 58 1.71 5.96 4.41
N PRO A 59 2.87 5.53 3.88
CA PRO A 59 2.95 4.27 3.13
C PRO A 59 2.37 3.06 3.88
N ALA A 60 2.65 2.93 5.18
CA ALA A 60 2.16 1.80 5.98
C ALA A 60 0.64 1.78 6.09
N VAL A 61 0.00 2.93 6.32
CA VAL A 61 -1.46 3.04 6.41
C VAL A 61 -2.11 2.85 5.04
N LEU A 62 -1.53 3.43 4.00
CA LEU A 62 -2.06 3.24 2.66
C LEU A 62 -2.05 1.76 2.27
N GLY A 63 -0.92 1.07 2.44
CA GLY A 63 -0.83 -0.36 2.19
C GLY A 63 -1.82 -1.17 3.02
N GLN A 64 -1.97 -0.83 4.30
CA GLN A 64 -2.97 -1.46 5.17
C GLN A 64 -4.39 -1.35 4.60
N SER A 65 -4.75 -0.20 4.06
CA SER A 65 -6.09 0.03 3.50
C SER A 65 -6.36 -0.71 2.19
N PHE A 66 -5.35 -1.30 1.60
CA PHE A 66 -5.46 -2.21 0.45
C PHE A 66 -5.47 -3.68 0.87
N ILE A 67 -4.72 -4.02 1.90
CA ILE A 67 -4.46 -5.42 2.30
C ILE A 67 -5.47 -5.88 3.38
N PHE A 68 -5.75 -5.05 4.38
CA PHE A 68 -6.60 -5.41 5.51
C PHE A 68 -7.97 -4.73 5.44
N THR A 69 -8.60 -4.86 4.28
CA THR A 69 -9.97 -4.36 4.05
C THR A 69 -11.00 -5.25 4.76
N THR A 70 -12.23 -4.76 4.86
CA THR A 70 -13.35 -5.54 5.43
C THR A 70 -13.46 -6.93 4.79
N ASP A 71 -13.28 -7.02 3.48
CA ASP A 71 -13.40 -8.29 2.74
C ASP A 71 -12.22 -9.23 2.94
N LYS A 72 -11.04 -8.71 3.28
CA LYS A 72 -9.78 -9.47 3.23
C LYS A 72 -9.08 -9.65 4.57
N ALA A 73 -9.37 -8.82 5.58
CA ALA A 73 -8.60 -8.78 6.84
C ALA A 73 -8.44 -10.16 7.50
N ASN A 74 -9.43 -11.02 7.39
CA ASN A 74 -9.44 -12.35 7.99
C ASN A 74 -9.23 -13.48 6.98
N SER A 75 -8.85 -13.18 5.74
CA SER A 75 -8.74 -14.18 4.66
C SER A 75 -7.34 -14.77 4.51
N TYR A 76 -6.33 -14.19 5.14
CA TYR A 76 -4.94 -14.57 4.93
C TYR A 76 -4.56 -15.76 5.81
N THR A 77 -4.54 -16.95 5.22
CA THR A 77 -4.21 -18.21 5.91
C THR A 77 -2.93 -18.87 5.41
N ASP A 78 -2.48 -18.50 4.21
CA ASP A 78 -1.25 -19.03 3.60
C ASP A 78 -0.13 -17.99 3.77
N ALA A 79 0.83 -18.32 4.65
CA ALA A 79 1.94 -17.42 4.98
C ALA A 79 2.78 -17.05 3.75
N GLN A 80 3.18 -18.04 2.95
CA GLN A 80 4.03 -17.77 1.77
C GLN A 80 3.30 -16.91 0.75
N ALA A 81 2.03 -17.19 0.49
CA ALA A 81 1.23 -16.40 -0.44
C ALA A 81 1.08 -14.96 0.05
N PHE A 82 0.87 -14.76 1.34
CA PHE A 82 0.78 -13.42 1.93
C PHE A 82 2.09 -12.65 1.76
N TYR A 83 3.22 -13.26 2.13
CA TYR A 83 4.52 -12.59 1.99
C TYR A 83 4.86 -12.24 0.56
N THR A 84 4.58 -13.14 -0.39
CA THR A 84 4.82 -12.88 -1.79
C THR A 84 4.02 -11.66 -2.27
N MET A 85 2.72 -11.65 -2.00
CA MET A 85 1.84 -10.52 -2.36
C MET A 85 2.29 -9.21 -1.71
N ALA A 86 2.48 -9.21 -0.40
CA ALA A 86 2.80 -8.00 0.35
C ALA A 86 4.22 -7.48 0.03
N SER A 87 5.19 -8.37 -0.19
CA SER A 87 6.54 -7.99 -0.61
C SER A 87 6.53 -7.28 -1.96
N TYR A 88 5.84 -7.82 -2.94
CA TYR A 88 5.73 -7.17 -4.24
C TYR A 88 5.02 -5.83 -4.14
N ALA A 89 3.94 -5.76 -3.36
CA ALA A 89 3.22 -4.50 -3.17
C ALA A 89 4.10 -3.42 -2.54
N LEU A 90 4.79 -3.74 -1.46
CA LEU A 90 5.63 -2.78 -0.73
C LEU A 90 6.97 -2.49 -1.41
N LEU A 91 7.60 -3.50 -2.00
CA LEU A 91 9.00 -3.44 -2.40
C LEU A 91 9.26 -3.72 -3.88
N GLY A 92 8.28 -4.24 -4.60
CA GLY A 92 8.47 -4.63 -6.00
C GLY A 92 9.28 -5.90 -6.19
N THR A 93 9.53 -6.66 -5.12
CA THR A 93 10.27 -7.92 -5.18
C THR A 93 9.84 -8.82 -4.02
N ASP A 94 9.97 -10.13 -4.18
CA ASP A 94 9.69 -11.07 -3.10
C ASP A 94 10.93 -11.23 -2.22
N VAL A 95 10.90 -10.62 -1.04
CA VAL A 95 12.02 -10.66 -0.07
C VAL A 95 12.20 -12.04 0.56
N THR A 96 11.23 -12.94 0.44
CA THR A 96 11.30 -14.28 1.01
C THR A 96 12.02 -15.28 0.11
N THR A 97 12.31 -14.92 -1.15
CA THR A 97 12.99 -15.81 -2.08
C THR A 97 14.36 -16.21 -1.53
N GLY A 98 14.54 -17.50 -1.29
CA GLY A 98 15.78 -18.06 -0.71
C GLY A 98 15.97 -17.73 0.77
N ASN A 99 14.97 -17.15 1.44
CA ASN A 99 15.08 -16.66 2.82
C ASN A 99 13.78 -16.82 3.63
N ALA A 100 12.96 -17.80 3.28
CA ALA A 100 11.64 -17.98 3.89
C ALA A 100 11.70 -18.16 5.41
N ASP A 101 12.74 -18.85 5.93
CA ASP A 101 12.87 -19.12 7.35
C ASP A 101 13.04 -17.85 8.20
N ALA A 102 13.47 -16.75 7.61
CA ALA A 102 13.57 -15.46 8.29
C ALA A 102 12.22 -14.75 8.42
N TYR A 103 11.22 -15.17 7.66
CA TYR A 103 9.92 -14.48 7.57
C TYR A 103 8.76 -15.32 8.10
N LEU A 104 8.62 -16.55 7.65
CA LEU A 104 7.44 -17.38 7.96
C LEU A 104 7.12 -17.51 9.46
N PRO A 105 8.11 -17.55 10.39
CA PRO A 105 7.80 -17.62 11.83
C PRO A 105 6.98 -16.43 12.35
N TYR A 106 7.14 -15.24 11.79
CA TYR A 106 6.36 -14.07 12.20
C TYR A 106 4.88 -14.24 11.88
N PHE A 107 4.58 -14.80 10.72
CA PHE A 107 3.19 -15.11 10.35
C PHE A 107 2.63 -16.24 11.24
N ALA A 108 3.42 -17.25 11.53
CA ALA A 108 2.99 -18.34 12.41
C ALA A 108 2.67 -17.84 13.82
N GLU A 109 3.42 -16.84 14.31
CA GLU A 109 3.23 -16.28 15.64
C GLU A 109 2.07 -15.29 15.72
N GLY A 110 2.01 -14.34 14.79
CA GLY A 110 1.07 -13.21 14.87
C GLY A 110 0.21 -12.97 13.63
N GLY A 111 0.23 -13.89 12.66
CA GLY A 111 -0.59 -13.81 11.46
C GLY A 111 -0.13 -12.75 10.47
N ALA A 112 -1.03 -12.42 9.54
CA ALA A 112 -0.75 -11.50 8.45
C ALA A 112 -0.37 -10.09 8.94
N MET A 113 -0.99 -9.61 10.02
CA MET A 113 -0.67 -8.28 10.57
C MET A 113 0.77 -8.21 11.06
N GLN A 114 1.25 -9.23 11.76
CA GLN A 114 2.64 -9.27 12.22
C GLN A 114 3.60 -9.37 11.04
N ALA A 115 3.27 -10.18 10.05
CA ALA A 115 4.04 -10.28 8.82
C ALA A 115 4.14 -8.94 8.09
N TYR A 116 3.03 -8.22 7.98
CA TYR A 116 2.99 -6.89 7.37
C TYR A 116 3.86 -5.88 8.12
N LYS A 117 3.76 -5.87 9.47
CA LYS A 117 4.62 -5.02 10.30
C LYS A 117 6.10 -5.31 10.10
N GLN A 118 6.46 -6.58 10.00
CA GLN A 118 7.84 -6.96 9.71
C GLN A 118 8.31 -6.37 8.38
N LEU A 119 7.49 -6.49 7.34
CA LEU A 119 7.85 -6.04 5.99
C LEU A 119 8.07 -4.52 5.93
N PHE A 120 7.14 -3.71 6.42
CA PHE A 120 7.31 -2.27 6.30
C PHE A 120 8.36 -1.72 7.26
N ASN A 121 8.79 -2.47 8.27
CA ASN A 121 9.89 -2.11 9.16
C ASN A 121 11.25 -2.62 8.70
N LEU A 122 11.33 -3.39 7.61
CA LEU A 122 12.62 -3.80 7.05
C LEU A 122 13.44 -2.55 6.69
N PRO A 123 14.75 -2.54 7.01
CA PRO A 123 15.61 -1.41 6.61
C PRO A 123 15.49 -1.09 5.11
N THR A 124 15.44 -2.09 4.26
CA THR A 124 15.26 -1.90 2.82
C THR A 124 13.96 -1.15 2.50
N CYS A 125 12.86 -1.48 3.17
CA CYS A 125 11.58 -0.81 2.96
C CYS A 125 11.62 0.63 3.45
N VAL A 126 12.11 0.85 4.67
CA VAL A 126 12.25 2.19 5.25
C VAL A 126 13.11 3.08 4.37
N GLU A 127 14.24 2.58 3.89
CA GLU A 127 15.16 3.32 3.02
C GLU A 127 14.54 3.65 1.65
N ARG A 128 13.77 2.74 1.07
CA ARG A 128 13.10 2.99 -0.21
C ARG A 128 12.10 4.14 -0.11
N PHE A 129 11.32 4.20 0.96
CA PHE A 129 10.39 5.31 1.19
C PHE A 129 11.11 6.59 1.58
N ALA A 130 12.17 6.50 2.38
CA ALA A 130 13.00 7.66 2.72
C ALA A 130 13.61 8.31 1.47
N ALA A 131 14.01 7.52 0.48
CA ALA A 131 14.51 8.03 -0.80
C ALA A 131 13.47 8.85 -1.57
N LEU A 132 12.19 8.66 -1.28
CA LEU A 132 11.08 9.44 -1.83
C LEU A 132 10.68 10.62 -0.92
N GLY A 133 11.42 10.85 0.17
CA GLY A 133 11.08 11.87 1.15
C GLY A 133 9.95 11.47 2.09
N LEU A 134 9.65 10.18 2.21
CA LEU A 134 8.53 9.67 3.00
C LEU A 134 9.02 8.92 4.24
N ASP A 135 8.34 9.18 5.38
CA ASP A 135 8.38 8.30 6.53
C ASP A 135 7.40 7.15 6.28
N VAL A 136 7.86 5.91 6.46
CA VAL A 136 7.02 4.75 6.21
C VAL A 136 5.79 4.71 7.11
N GLY A 137 5.90 5.24 8.33
CA GLY A 137 4.81 5.26 9.30
C GLY A 137 4.57 3.93 9.98
N THR A 138 3.42 3.81 10.62
CA THR A 138 2.99 2.60 11.33
C THR A 138 1.56 2.26 10.93
N MET A 139 1.11 1.04 11.25
CA MET A 139 -0.28 0.65 11.00
C MET A 139 -1.24 1.48 11.86
N ASP A 140 -2.41 1.78 11.28
CA ASP A 140 -3.56 2.29 12.03
C ASP A 140 -4.11 1.19 12.94
N VAL A 141 -4.66 1.58 14.07
CA VAL A 141 -5.25 0.61 15.02
C VAL A 141 -6.55 0.00 14.53
N ARG A 142 -7.20 0.63 13.56
CA ARG A 142 -8.46 0.15 12.98
C ARG A 142 -8.20 -0.98 11.99
N ILE A 143 -8.68 -2.17 12.31
CA ILE A 143 -8.63 -3.34 11.44
C ILE A 143 -9.99 -4.03 11.51
N PRO A 144 -10.74 -4.14 10.41
CA PRO A 144 -10.37 -3.75 9.03
C PRO A 144 -10.32 -2.22 8.82
N LEU A 145 -9.59 -1.82 7.78
CA LEU A 145 -9.51 -0.43 7.34
C LEU A 145 -9.65 -0.40 5.81
N ASP A 146 -10.69 0.26 5.31
CA ASP A 146 -10.98 0.32 3.88
C ASP A 146 -10.44 1.60 3.25
N ARG A 147 -10.09 1.53 1.96
CA ARG A 147 -9.59 2.69 1.21
C ARG A 147 -10.56 3.86 1.23
N GLU A 148 -11.85 3.58 1.14
CA GLU A 148 -12.90 4.60 1.14
C GLU A 148 -12.87 5.43 2.42
N THR A 149 -12.62 4.79 3.55
CA THR A 149 -12.49 5.47 4.85
C THR A 149 -11.26 6.37 4.85
N VAL A 150 -10.12 5.86 4.41
CA VAL A 150 -8.87 6.64 4.35
C VAL A 150 -9.00 7.79 3.35
N ALA A 151 -9.61 7.56 2.18
CA ALA A 151 -9.85 8.59 1.17
C ALA A 151 -10.70 9.73 1.73
N ALA A 152 -11.78 9.41 2.46
CA ALA A 152 -12.64 10.42 3.07
C ALA A 152 -11.87 11.26 4.10
N GLU A 153 -11.00 10.63 4.88
CA GLU A 153 -10.15 11.33 5.86
C GLU A 153 -9.13 12.24 5.18
N VAL A 154 -8.53 11.78 4.09
CA VAL A 154 -7.61 12.60 3.27
C VAL A 154 -8.34 13.83 2.71
N GLU A 155 -9.52 13.64 2.15
CA GLU A 155 -10.33 14.74 1.62
C GLU A 155 -10.72 15.73 2.72
N ALA A 156 -11.11 15.26 3.90
CA ALA A 156 -11.43 16.11 5.04
C ALA A 156 -10.22 16.93 5.50
N THR A 157 -9.04 16.32 5.54
CA THR A 157 -7.79 17.00 5.88
C THR A 157 -7.45 18.09 4.86
N ARG A 158 -7.60 17.79 3.56
CA ARG A 158 -7.38 18.77 2.49
C ARG A 158 -8.34 19.95 2.60
N ALA A 159 -9.63 19.69 2.87
CA ALA A 159 -10.64 20.73 3.03
C ALA A 159 -10.33 21.64 4.22
N THR A 160 -9.93 21.05 5.37
CA THR A 160 -9.52 21.80 6.55
C THR A 160 -8.29 22.69 6.27
N ARG A 161 -7.30 22.14 5.57
CA ARG A 161 -6.09 22.87 5.19
C ARG A 161 -6.41 24.02 4.26
N ALA A 162 -7.28 23.82 3.27
CA ALA A 162 -7.71 24.88 2.35
C ALA A 162 -8.44 26.00 3.08
N THR A 163 -9.35 25.67 4.01
CA THR A 163 -10.05 26.66 4.85
C THR A 163 -9.06 27.43 5.73
N GLN A 164 -8.09 26.77 6.34
CA GLN A 164 -7.07 27.40 7.16
C GLN A 164 -6.20 28.35 6.34
N SER A 165 -5.81 27.97 5.12
CA SER A 165 -5.04 28.83 4.22
C SER A 165 -5.79 30.11 3.86
N VAL A 166 -7.09 30.04 3.61
CA VAL A 166 -7.94 31.21 3.32
C VAL A 166 -8.01 32.11 4.55
N THR A 167 -8.19 31.56 5.75
CA THR A 167 -8.22 32.31 7.00
C THR A 167 -6.88 33.02 7.26
N ASP A 168 -5.77 32.31 7.10
CA ASP A 168 -4.44 32.85 7.30
C ASP A 168 -4.12 34.00 6.31
N ALA A 169 -4.56 33.87 5.05
CA ALA A 169 -4.36 34.89 4.03
C ALA A 169 -5.22 36.14 4.29
N ALA A 170 -6.33 36.05 5.02
CA ALA A 170 -7.21 37.18 5.38
C ALA A 170 -6.69 37.97 6.57
N ASP A 171 -5.81 37.42 7.39
CA ASP A 171 -5.15 38.09 8.51
C ASP A 171 -3.92 38.84 8.03
#